data_f9ae833d796840e79ba4fca5e1bae0d2
#
_entry.id   f9ae833d796840e79ba4fca5e1bae0d2
#
_cell.length_a   1.000
_cell.length_b   1.000
_cell.length_c   1.000
_cell.angle_alpha   90.00
_cell.angle_beta   90.00
_cell.angle_gamma   90.00
#
_symmetry.space_group_name_H-M   'P 1'
#
loop_
_entity.id
_entity.type
_entity.pdbx_description
1 polymer ?
#
loop_
_entity_poly.entity_id
_entity_poly.type
_entity_poly.pdbx_seq_one_letter_code
_entity_poly.pdbx_strand_id
1 'polypeptide(L)'
;MIFKETLQLQAKSTRPNLWRALWERVENPAQFLAALENFAIVERKNDAIFRRLHFANNIVVRDIVRWQEETWLSFDVIPSGEHVSGNLTITIEGDESQGFALTFAYETSDLANEHAHLADYVKSAYHHANLDHMARLEELLK
;
A
#
# COMPACT_ATOMS: atom_id res chain seq x y z
N MET A 1 -1.84 -0.30 16.42
CA MET A 1 -1.18 -1.55 16.04
C MET A 1 -0.17 -1.27 14.93
N ILE A 2 1.00 -1.84 15.04
CA ILE A 2 2.05 -1.75 14.02
C ILE A 2 2.31 -3.15 13.50
N PHE A 3 2.29 -3.30 12.17
CA PHE A 3 2.64 -4.56 11.52
C PHE A 3 3.64 -4.25 10.41
N LYS A 4 4.75 -4.98 10.40
CA LYS A 4 5.83 -4.74 9.43
C LYS A 4 6.27 -6.07 8.84
N GLU A 5 6.42 -6.11 7.52
CA GLU A 5 6.83 -7.31 6.80
C GLU A 5 7.71 -6.92 5.63
N THR A 6 8.79 -7.68 5.42
CA THR A 6 9.67 -7.48 4.26
C THR A 6 9.60 -8.72 3.37
N LEU A 7 9.32 -8.50 2.09
CA LEU A 7 9.19 -9.56 1.10
C LEU A 7 10.18 -9.34 -0.04
N GLN A 8 10.90 -10.40 -0.42
CA GLN A 8 11.86 -10.37 -1.51
C GLN A 8 11.16 -10.28 -2.86
N LEU A 9 11.69 -9.41 -3.74
CA LEU A 9 11.30 -9.36 -5.14
C LEU A 9 12.05 -10.46 -5.89
N GLN A 10 11.33 -11.30 -6.63
CA GLN A 10 11.93 -12.38 -7.40
C GLN A 10 12.43 -11.89 -8.76
N ALA A 11 11.71 -10.98 -9.40
CA ALA A 11 12.09 -10.43 -10.69
C ALA A 11 13.36 -9.59 -10.57
N LYS A 12 14.21 -9.67 -11.60
CA LYS A 12 15.32 -8.75 -11.72
C LYS A 12 14.79 -7.42 -12.22
N SER A 13 15.26 -6.34 -11.62
CA SER A 13 14.80 -5.02 -11.96
C SER A 13 15.87 -3.98 -11.67
N THR A 14 15.72 -2.82 -12.27
CA THR A 14 16.43 -1.61 -11.85
C THR A 14 15.56 -0.88 -10.83
N ARG A 15 16.17 -0.01 -10.05
CA ARG A 15 15.41 0.81 -9.10
C ARG A 15 14.37 1.70 -9.80
N PRO A 16 14.70 2.39 -10.89
CA PRO A 16 13.69 3.19 -11.61
C PRO A 16 12.51 2.35 -12.14
N ASN A 17 12.77 1.13 -12.65
CA ASN A 17 11.70 0.28 -13.14
C ASN A 17 10.81 -0.22 -12.02
N LEU A 18 11.42 -0.59 -10.88
CA LEU A 18 10.67 -1.00 -9.70
C LEU A 18 9.80 0.15 -9.20
N TRP A 19 10.35 1.36 -9.16
CA TRP A 19 9.59 2.54 -8.75
C TRP A 19 8.39 2.80 -9.66
N ARG A 20 8.57 2.68 -10.97
CA ARG A 20 7.45 2.84 -11.91
C ARG A 20 6.36 1.81 -11.68
N ALA A 21 6.74 0.57 -11.42
CA ALA A 21 5.76 -0.49 -11.13
C ALA A 21 5.01 -0.21 -9.81
N LEU A 22 5.72 0.23 -8.77
CA LEU A 22 5.09 0.64 -7.51
C LEU A 22 4.13 1.82 -7.71
N TRP A 23 4.52 2.78 -8.54
CA TRP A 23 3.71 3.97 -8.80
C TRP A 23 2.37 3.64 -9.45
N GLU A 24 2.26 2.50 -10.12
CA GLU A 24 0.98 2.04 -10.68
C GLU A 24 -0.11 1.90 -9.60
N ARG A 25 0.26 1.59 -8.37
CA ARG A 25 -0.70 1.55 -7.26
C ARG A 25 -1.31 2.92 -6.97
N VAL A 26 -0.59 4.00 -7.26
CA VAL A 26 -1.09 5.37 -7.09
C VAL A 26 -2.04 5.74 -8.22
N GLU A 27 -1.60 5.51 -9.47
CA GLU A 27 -2.31 5.98 -10.67
C GLU A 27 -3.40 5.00 -11.15
N ASN A 28 -3.20 3.70 -10.93
CA ASN A 28 -4.11 2.65 -11.38
C ASN A 28 -4.35 1.64 -10.26
N PRO A 29 -4.94 2.07 -9.13
CA PRO A 29 -5.04 1.23 -7.94
C PRO A 29 -5.89 -0.03 -8.11
N ALA A 30 -6.79 -0.07 -9.11
CA ALA A 30 -7.61 -1.25 -9.36
C ALA A 30 -6.79 -2.50 -9.66
N GLN A 31 -5.57 -2.36 -10.15
CA GLN A 31 -4.67 -3.49 -10.40
C GLN A 31 -4.22 -4.16 -9.11
N PHE A 32 -4.26 -3.44 -7.99
CA PHE A 32 -3.76 -3.91 -6.69
C PHE A 32 -4.85 -4.12 -5.66
N LEU A 33 -6.03 -3.56 -5.88
CA LEU A 33 -7.12 -3.56 -4.90
C LEU A 33 -8.36 -4.21 -5.51
N ALA A 34 -8.54 -5.49 -5.21
CA ALA A 34 -9.56 -6.32 -5.85
C ALA A 34 -11.00 -5.81 -5.68
N ALA A 35 -11.30 -5.20 -4.53
CA ALA A 35 -12.65 -4.72 -4.25
C ALA A 35 -12.92 -3.29 -4.74
N LEU A 36 -11.93 -2.66 -5.37
CA LEU A 36 -12.07 -1.29 -5.85
C LEU A 36 -12.96 -1.23 -7.08
N GLU A 37 -14.02 -0.43 -7.02
CA GLU A 37 -14.98 -0.26 -8.12
C GLU A 37 -14.72 1.00 -8.92
N ASN A 38 -14.24 2.06 -8.26
CA ASN A 38 -13.96 3.33 -8.91
C ASN A 38 -12.99 4.14 -8.07
N PHE A 39 -12.26 5.07 -8.72
CA PHE A 39 -11.41 5.97 -7.98
C PHE A 39 -11.25 7.30 -8.71
N ALA A 40 -10.82 8.32 -7.96
CA ALA A 40 -10.49 9.62 -8.53
C ALA A 40 -9.29 10.21 -7.81
N ILE A 41 -8.41 10.86 -8.57
CA ILE A 41 -7.41 11.74 -8.01
C ILE A 41 -8.09 13.10 -7.86
N VAL A 42 -8.30 13.51 -6.61
CA VAL A 42 -9.03 14.74 -6.30
C VAL A 42 -8.13 15.96 -6.46
N GLU A 43 -6.89 15.84 -6.05
CA GLU A 43 -5.93 16.94 -6.11
C GLU A 43 -4.51 16.40 -6.21
N ARG A 44 -3.68 17.05 -7.03
CA ARG A 44 -2.26 16.77 -7.12
C ARG A 44 -1.48 18.00 -6.66
N LYS A 45 -0.59 17.79 -5.69
CA LYS A 45 0.38 18.79 -5.25
C LYS A 45 1.78 18.27 -5.55
N ASN A 46 2.80 19.12 -5.38
CA ASN A 46 4.18 18.71 -5.65
C ASN A 46 4.65 17.54 -4.78
N ASP A 47 4.13 17.44 -3.56
CA ASP A 47 4.58 16.50 -2.54
C ASP A 47 3.48 15.57 -2.02
N ALA A 48 2.27 15.66 -2.56
CA ALA A 48 1.15 14.87 -2.10
C ALA A 48 0.08 14.71 -3.18
N ILE A 49 -0.59 13.57 -3.17
CA ILE A 49 -1.73 13.30 -4.04
C ILE A 49 -2.90 12.90 -3.15
N PHE A 50 -4.05 13.55 -3.33
CA PHE A 50 -5.28 13.28 -2.59
C PHE A 50 -6.18 12.43 -3.47
N ARG A 51 -6.61 11.27 -2.96
CA ARG A 51 -7.42 10.31 -3.72
C ARG A 51 -8.73 10.00 -3.01
N ARG A 52 -9.71 9.58 -3.79
CA ARG A 52 -10.97 9.03 -3.32
C ARG A 52 -11.14 7.65 -3.94
N LEU A 53 -11.29 6.64 -3.09
CA LEU A 53 -11.38 5.23 -3.48
C LEU A 53 -12.78 4.72 -3.14
N HIS A 54 -13.47 4.18 -4.14
CA HIS A 54 -14.81 3.62 -3.97
C HIS A 54 -14.72 2.12 -4.03
N PHE A 55 -15.00 1.47 -2.92
CA PHE A 55 -15.02 0.02 -2.80
C PHE A 55 -16.44 -0.51 -2.85
N ALA A 56 -16.57 -1.84 -2.98
CA ALA A 56 -17.84 -2.52 -2.92
C ALA A 56 -18.61 -2.15 -1.62
N ASN A 57 -19.94 -2.28 -1.67
CA ASN A 57 -20.83 -1.97 -0.53
C ASN A 57 -20.85 -0.48 -0.15
N ASN A 58 -20.61 0.41 -1.12
CA ASN A 58 -20.63 1.86 -0.93
C ASN A 58 -19.61 2.38 0.09
N ILE A 59 -18.51 1.65 0.25
CA ILE A 59 -17.44 2.09 1.13
C ILE A 59 -16.56 3.07 0.37
N VAL A 60 -16.44 4.29 0.89
CA VAL A 60 -15.59 5.34 0.30
C VAL A 60 -14.45 5.64 1.25
N VAL A 61 -13.23 5.52 0.75
CA VAL A 61 -12.02 5.82 1.52
C VAL A 61 -11.30 6.98 0.84
N ARG A 62 -10.83 7.93 1.63
CA ARG A 62 -9.96 8.99 1.13
C ARG A 62 -8.58 8.81 1.71
N ASP A 63 -7.57 8.99 0.89
CA ASP A 63 -6.20 8.92 1.36
C ASP A 63 -5.34 10.04 0.80
N ILE A 64 -4.19 10.21 1.44
CA ILE A 64 -3.14 11.13 0.98
C ILE A 64 -1.92 10.26 0.68
N VAL A 65 -1.45 10.35 -0.57
CA VAL A 65 -0.25 9.65 -1.01
C VAL A 65 0.92 10.60 -0.89
N ARG A 66 1.98 10.14 -0.22
CA ARG A 66 3.26 10.86 -0.14
C ARG A 66 4.36 9.92 -0.57
N TRP A 67 5.48 10.47 -0.99
CA TRP A 67 6.58 9.65 -1.52
C TRP A 67 7.92 10.37 -1.46
N GLN A 68 8.97 9.58 -1.48
CA GLN A 68 10.29 9.99 -1.90
C GLN A 68 10.66 9.09 -3.06
N GLU A 69 10.90 9.68 -4.23
CA GLU A 69 11.12 8.93 -5.46
C GLU A 69 12.18 7.86 -5.30
N GLU A 70 11.87 6.65 -5.78
CA GLU A 70 12.75 5.48 -5.75
C GLU A 70 13.12 5.00 -4.33
N THR A 71 12.48 5.52 -3.30
CA THR A 71 12.81 5.20 -1.91
C THR A 71 11.62 4.63 -1.14
N TRP A 72 10.54 5.40 -1.02
CA TRP A 72 9.35 4.94 -0.29
C TRP A 72 8.08 5.59 -0.83
N LEU A 73 6.96 4.94 -0.54
CA LEU A 73 5.62 5.34 -0.95
C LEU A 73 4.68 5.14 0.24
N SER A 74 3.92 6.14 0.59
CA SER A 74 3.06 6.14 1.77
C SER A 74 1.62 6.47 1.41
N PHE A 75 0.69 5.76 2.05
CA PHE A 75 -0.75 5.94 1.92
C PHE A 75 -1.34 6.22 3.29
N ASP A 76 -1.82 7.44 3.52
CA ASP A 76 -2.46 7.84 4.77
C ASP A 76 -3.96 7.92 4.58
N VAL A 77 -4.70 7.04 5.26
CA VAL A 77 -6.16 7.09 5.22
C VAL A 77 -6.63 8.26 6.08
N ILE A 78 -7.47 9.12 5.49
CA ILE A 78 -8.06 10.25 6.21
C ILE A 78 -9.23 9.72 7.02
N PRO A 79 -9.23 9.88 8.35
CA PRO A 79 -10.35 9.41 9.17
C PRO A 79 -11.66 10.08 8.76
N SER A 80 -12.71 9.28 8.60
CA SER A 80 -14.05 9.80 8.33
C SER A 80 -15.07 8.85 8.97
N GLY A 81 -15.80 9.36 9.98
CA GLY A 81 -16.92 8.64 10.58
C GLY A 81 -16.57 7.23 11.04
N GLU A 82 -16.89 6.25 10.20
CA GLU A 82 -16.75 4.84 10.51
C GLU A 82 -15.38 4.27 10.19
N HIS A 83 -14.52 5.05 9.49
CA HIS A 83 -13.22 4.54 9.08
C HIS A 83 -12.12 4.90 10.07
N VAL A 84 -11.38 3.90 10.44
CA VAL A 84 -10.23 4.01 11.34
C VAL A 84 -9.09 4.64 10.56
N SER A 85 -8.34 5.53 11.18
CA SER A 85 -7.13 6.07 10.55
C SER A 85 -6.09 4.96 10.42
N GLY A 86 -5.35 5.00 9.33
CA GLY A 86 -4.28 4.03 9.10
C GLY A 86 -3.28 4.56 8.08
N ASN A 87 -2.09 4.02 8.14
CA ASN A 87 -1.01 4.35 7.23
C ASN A 87 -0.36 3.06 6.74
N LEU A 88 -0.05 3.03 5.45
CA LEU A 88 0.82 2.02 4.87
C LEU A 88 2.01 2.73 4.24
N THR A 89 3.22 2.35 4.62
CA THR A 89 4.43 2.81 3.96
C THR A 89 5.12 1.61 3.32
N ILE A 90 5.45 1.74 2.04
CA ILE A 90 6.21 0.72 1.29
C ILE A 90 7.59 1.29 1.03
N THR A 91 8.62 0.64 1.55
CA THR A 91 10.01 1.07 1.40
C THR A 91 10.77 0.07 0.54
N ILE A 92 11.55 0.59 -0.40
CA ILE A 92 12.43 -0.23 -1.24
C ILE A 92 13.70 -0.53 -0.47
N GLU A 93 14.00 -1.83 -0.29
CA GLU A 93 15.21 -2.30 0.35
C GLU A 93 16.12 -2.98 -0.69
N GLY A 94 17.41 -2.96 -0.43
CA GLY A 94 18.38 -3.64 -1.29
C GLY A 94 18.85 -2.81 -2.46
N ASP A 95 19.44 -3.49 -3.44
CA ASP A 95 19.99 -2.86 -4.64
C ASP A 95 19.99 -3.84 -5.81
N GLU A 96 20.44 -3.38 -6.98
CA GLU A 96 20.43 -4.20 -8.19
C GLU A 96 21.35 -5.42 -8.09
N SER A 97 22.46 -5.31 -7.35
CA SER A 97 23.42 -6.42 -7.23
C SER A 97 22.96 -7.50 -6.25
N GLN A 98 22.28 -7.11 -5.17
CA GLN A 98 21.82 -8.01 -4.12
C GLN A 98 20.38 -8.43 -4.31
N GLY A 99 19.66 -7.77 -5.20
CA GLY A 99 18.23 -7.91 -5.35
C GLY A 99 17.46 -6.95 -4.46
N PHE A 100 16.20 -6.71 -4.82
CA PHE A 100 15.33 -5.80 -4.10
C PHE A 100 14.35 -6.56 -3.21
N ALA A 101 13.94 -5.89 -2.16
CA ALA A 101 12.85 -6.32 -1.30
C ALA A 101 11.97 -5.11 -1.00
N LEU A 102 10.74 -5.37 -0.60
CA LEU A 102 9.83 -4.31 -0.17
C LEU A 102 9.45 -4.52 1.27
N THR A 103 9.56 -3.47 2.08
CA THR A 103 9.07 -3.47 3.45
C THR A 103 7.71 -2.79 3.49
N PHE A 104 6.69 -3.53 3.92
CA PHE A 104 5.33 -3.04 4.11
C PHE A 104 5.16 -2.75 5.59
N ALA A 105 4.97 -1.48 5.93
CA ALA A 105 4.78 -1.06 7.32
C ALA A 105 3.38 -0.47 7.46
N TYR A 106 2.53 -1.15 8.22
CA TYR A 106 1.17 -0.72 8.53
C TYR A 106 1.12 -0.15 9.94
N GLU A 107 0.52 1.02 10.06
CA GLU A 107 0.22 1.60 11.36
C GLU A 107 -1.26 1.94 11.36
N THR A 108 -2.01 1.33 12.28
CA THR A 108 -3.45 1.53 12.40
C THR A 108 -3.78 1.97 13.82
N SER A 109 -4.93 2.63 13.99
CA SER A 109 -5.40 2.95 15.34
C SER A 109 -5.56 1.66 16.13
N ASP A 110 -5.29 1.74 17.43
CA ASP A 110 -5.37 0.59 18.31
C ASP A 110 -6.78 0.02 18.32
N LEU A 111 -6.88 -1.30 18.14
CA LEU A 111 -8.11 -2.00 18.41
C LEU A 111 -8.31 -2.00 19.92
N ALA A 112 -9.53 -1.78 20.38
CA ALA A 112 -9.85 -1.85 21.79
C ALA A 112 -9.41 -3.21 22.34
N ASN A 113 -9.00 -3.26 23.62
CA ASN A 113 -8.50 -4.49 24.25
C ASN A 113 -9.49 -5.66 24.11
N GLU A 114 -10.77 -5.37 24.11
CA GLU A 114 -11.83 -6.37 23.89
C GLU A 114 -11.78 -7.04 22.52
N HIS A 115 -11.07 -6.43 21.57
CA HIS A 115 -10.90 -6.94 20.21
C HIS A 115 -9.48 -7.43 19.92
N ALA A 116 -8.72 -7.73 20.98
CA ALA A 116 -7.32 -8.14 20.81
C ALA A 116 -7.15 -9.37 19.90
N HIS A 117 -8.13 -10.29 19.90
CA HIS A 117 -8.11 -11.48 19.03
C HIS A 117 -8.20 -11.10 17.52
N LEU A 118 -8.74 -9.93 17.21
CA LEU A 118 -8.80 -9.47 15.82
C LEU A 118 -7.46 -9.02 15.28
N ALA A 119 -6.50 -8.72 16.17
CA ALA A 119 -5.17 -8.29 15.74
C ALA A 119 -4.48 -9.35 14.88
N ASP A 120 -4.57 -10.63 15.25
CA ASP A 120 -3.98 -11.71 14.47
C ASP A 120 -4.67 -11.87 13.12
N TYR A 121 -6.00 -11.73 13.09
CA TYR A 121 -6.75 -11.75 11.85
C TYR A 121 -6.33 -10.61 10.92
N VAL A 122 -6.19 -9.40 11.44
CA VAL A 122 -5.78 -8.22 10.68
C VAL A 122 -4.36 -8.39 10.14
N LYS A 123 -3.44 -8.91 10.95
CA LYS A 123 -2.07 -9.18 10.51
C LYS A 123 -2.05 -10.20 9.37
N SER A 124 -2.86 -11.25 9.47
CA SER A 124 -2.98 -12.23 8.41
C SER A 124 -3.52 -11.62 7.12
N ALA A 125 -4.52 -10.74 7.23
CA ALA A 125 -5.08 -10.03 6.09
C ALA A 125 -4.03 -9.13 5.41
N TYR A 126 -3.23 -8.43 6.20
CA TYR A 126 -2.13 -7.61 5.67
C TYR A 126 -1.09 -8.47 4.97
N HIS A 127 -0.73 -9.60 5.55
CA HIS A 127 0.22 -10.52 4.92
C HIS A 127 -0.27 -10.98 3.55
N HIS A 128 -1.53 -11.41 3.45
CA HIS A 128 -2.10 -11.83 2.17
C HIS A 128 -2.18 -10.68 1.17
N ALA A 129 -2.55 -9.49 1.62
CA ALA A 129 -2.56 -8.31 0.76
C ALA A 129 -1.16 -7.99 0.23
N ASN A 130 -0.13 -8.13 1.07
CA ASN A 130 1.26 -7.91 0.65
C ASN A 130 1.69 -8.94 -0.39
N LEU A 131 1.31 -10.21 -0.21
CA LEU A 131 1.62 -11.26 -1.19
C LEU A 131 0.96 -10.97 -2.54
N ASP A 132 -0.29 -10.54 -2.53
CA ASP A 132 -1.00 -10.17 -3.75
C ASP A 132 -0.34 -8.98 -4.44
N HIS A 133 0.09 -7.99 -3.66
CA HIS A 133 0.80 -6.83 -4.17
C HIS A 133 2.12 -7.25 -4.85
N MET A 134 2.88 -8.12 -4.20
CA MET A 134 4.13 -8.62 -4.77
C MET A 134 3.88 -9.39 -6.06
N ALA A 135 2.84 -10.22 -6.11
CA ALA A 135 2.50 -10.97 -7.31
C ALA A 135 2.19 -10.04 -8.48
N ARG A 136 1.47 -8.95 -8.24
CA ARG A 136 1.16 -7.96 -9.28
C ARG A 136 2.43 -7.24 -9.75
N LEU A 137 3.31 -6.86 -8.81
CA LEU A 137 4.59 -6.24 -9.17
C LEU A 137 5.45 -7.17 -10.03
N GLU A 138 5.51 -8.45 -9.68
CA GLU A 138 6.26 -9.44 -10.46
C GLU A 138 5.74 -9.51 -11.91
N GLU A 139 4.44 -9.43 -12.09
CA GLU A 139 3.84 -9.40 -13.43
C GLU A 139 4.21 -8.13 -14.19
N LEU A 140 4.16 -6.97 -13.53
CA LEU A 140 4.47 -5.69 -14.16
C LEU A 140 5.94 -5.57 -14.56
N LEU A 141 6.82 -6.32 -13.90
CA LEU A 141 8.27 -6.28 -14.14
C LEU A 141 8.76 -7.33 -15.13
N LYS A 142 7.88 -8.16 -15.65
CA LYS A 142 8.25 -9.15 -16.68
C LYS A 142 8.60 -8.48 -17.99
#